data_c33a8de8d9d093f30a45043f1d028a75
#
_entry.id   c33a8de8d9d093f30a45043f1d028a75
#
_cell.length_a   1.000
_cell.length_b   1.000
_cell.length_c   1.000
_cell.angle_alpha   90.00
_cell.angle_beta   90.00
_cell.angle_gamma   90.00
#
_symmetry.space_group_name_H-M   'P 1'
#
loop_
_entity.id
_entity.type
_entity.pdbx_description
1 polymer ?
#
loop_
_entity_poly.entity_id
_entity_poly.type
_entity_poly.pdbx_seq_one_letter_code
_entity_poly.pdbx_strand_id
1 'polypeptide(L)'
;MSNSATSQVAASPPIEVYTQWGCGYCFRAKALLDAKGVAYAEIDTTGSGARRAEMVARAPGSRTVPQIFIGGVHVGGSDDLAALERTGKLDMMLGR
;
A
#
# COMPACT_ATOMS: atom_id res chain seq x y z
N MET A 1 11.00 6.75 -27.91
CA MET A 1 10.84 6.68 -27.49
C MET A 1 10.60 6.82 -26.61
N SER A 2 10.71 7.07 -26.47
CA SER A 2 10.52 7.30 -25.76
C SER A 2 10.09 7.01 -24.93
N ASN A 3 9.70 6.90 -25.07
CA ASN A 3 9.21 6.60 -24.26
C ASN A 3 9.54 5.72 -23.37
N SER A 4 9.90 5.26 -23.67
CA SER A 4 10.49 4.26 -23.05
C SER A 4 10.98 4.73 -21.80
N ALA A 5 11.58 5.58 -21.91
CA ALA A 5 12.18 6.13 -20.84
C ALA A 5 11.18 6.19 -19.83
N THR A 6 10.12 6.54 -20.25
CA THR A 6 9.12 6.64 -19.42
C THR A 6 8.91 5.47 -18.70
N SER A 7 9.08 4.47 -19.30
CA SER A 7 8.70 3.33 -18.62
C SER A 7 9.38 3.28 -17.34
N GLN A 8 10.40 3.92 -17.19
CA GLN A 8 11.04 3.88 -16.04
C GLN A 8 10.25 4.36 -15.01
N VAL A 9 9.47 5.07 -15.32
CA VAL A 9 8.62 5.63 -14.45
C VAL A 9 8.07 4.53 -13.72
N ALA A 10 7.86 3.58 -14.42
CA ALA A 10 7.22 2.50 -13.85
C ALA A 10 8.16 1.74 -12.96
N ALA A 11 9.30 2.26 -12.74
CA ALA A 11 10.22 1.57 -11.91
C ALA A 11 9.62 1.37 -10.54
N SER A 12 8.67 2.19 -10.14
CA SER A 12 8.01 1.98 -8.87
C SER A 12 7.02 0.83 -8.98
N PRO A 13 7.04 -0.12 -8.08
CA PRO A 13 6.06 -1.20 -8.10
C PRO A 13 4.68 -0.64 -7.76
N PRO A 14 3.62 -1.30 -8.19
CA PRO A 14 2.27 -0.85 -7.85
C PRO A 14 2.03 -1.00 -6.35
N ILE A 15 1.38 -0.03 -5.76
CA ILE A 15 1.05 -0.03 -4.35
C ILE A 15 -0.46 -0.02 -4.21
N GLU A 16 -0.98 -0.89 -3.36
CA GLU A 16 -2.41 -0.95 -3.11
C GLU A 16 -2.65 -0.85 -1.62
N VAL A 17 -3.61 -0.04 -1.21
CA VAL A 17 -3.95 0.16 0.19
C VAL A 17 -5.44 -0.07 0.37
N TYR A 18 -5.79 -1.10 1.12
CA TYR A 18 -7.20 -1.32 1.45
C TYR A 18 -7.52 -0.46 2.67
N THR A 19 -8.60 0.28 2.60
CA THR A 19 -8.98 1.24 3.64
C THR A 19 -10.46 1.09 4.02
N GLN A 20 -10.86 1.85 5.01
CA GLN A 20 -12.26 1.95 5.39
C GLN A 20 -12.48 3.36 5.90
N TRP A 21 -13.64 3.91 5.65
CA TRP A 21 -13.96 5.26 6.08
C TRP A 21 -13.82 5.40 7.59
N GLY A 22 -13.28 6.51 8.03
CA GLY A 22 -13.12 6.78 9.45
C GLY A 22 -11.94 6.08 10.14
N CYS A 23 -11.04 5.51 9.35
CA CYS A 23 -9.92 4.76 9.90
C CYS A 23 -8.68 5.64 10.04
N GLY A 24 -8.30 5.93 11.28
CA GLY A 24 -7.11 6.75 11.57
C GLY A 24 -5.81 6.10 11.12
N TYR A 25 -5.70 4.78 11.25
CA TYR A 25 -4.49 4.08 10.81
C TYR A 25 -4.37 4.07 9.30
N CYS A 26 -5.50 4.07 8.59
CA CYS A 26 -5.50 4.18 7.14
C CYS A 26 -4.95 5.55 6.75
N PHE A 27 -5.34 6.59 7.47
CA PHE A 27 -4.87 7.94 7.22
C PHE A 27 -3.35 8.00 7.43
N ARG A 28 -2.84 7.38 8.48
CA ARG A 28 -1.40 7.37 8.74
C ARG A 28 -0.62 6.66 7.63
N ALA A 29 -1.13 5.54 7.16
CA ALA A 29 -0.47 4.81 6.09
C ALA A 29 -0.42 5.64 4.81
N LYS A 30 -1.55 6.27 4.46
CA LYS A 30 -1.60 7.11 3.27
C LYS A 30 -0.68 8.32 3.40
N ALA A 31 -0.63 8.94 4.58
CA ALA A 31 0.24 10.08 4.81
C ALA A 31 1.72 9.71 4.62
N LEU A 32 2.11 8.53 5.07
CA LEU A 32 3.49 8.08 4.89
C LEU A 32 3.80 7.89 3.41
N LEU A 33 2.91 7.24 2.68
CA LEU A 33 3.12 7.03 1.24
C LEU A 33 3.14 8.36 0.50
N ASP A 34 2.30 9.31 0.90
CA ASP A 34 2.29 10.64 0.30
C ASP A 34 3.63 11.34 0.57
N ALA A 35 4.16 11.21 1.78
CA ALA A 35 5.45 11.81 2.12
C ALA A 35 6.60 11.19 1.33
N LYS A 36 6.46 9.93 0.93
CA LYS A 36 7.46 9.27 0.10
C LYS A 36 7.31 9.66 -1.38
N GLY A 37 6.25 10.38 -1.72
CA GLY A 37 6.05 10.85 -3.08
C GLY A 37 5.66 9.76 -4.07
N VAL A 38 5.07 8.68 -3.60
CA VAL A 38 4.67 7.58 -4.48
C VAL A 38 3.16 7.55 -4.65
N ALA A 39 2.73 7.10 -5.82
CA ALA A 39 1.31 6.94 -6.09
C ALA A 39 0.86 5.58 -5.59
N TYR A 40 -0.38 5.49 -5.19
CA TYR A 40 -0.94 4.22 -4.75
C TYR A 40 -2.42 4.17 -5.10
N ALA A 41 -2.95 2.96 -5.20
CA ALA A 41 -4.38 2.76 -5.42
C ALA A 41 -5.01 2.53 -4.06
N GLU A 42 -6.02 3.31 -3.75
CA GLU A 42 -6.77 3.12 -2.51
C GLU A 42 -8.00 2.29 -2.83
N ILE A 43 -8.19 1.20 -2.10
CA ILE A 43 -9.34 0.31 -2.29
C ILE A 43 -10.20 0.45 -1.04
N ASP A 44 -11.24 1.27 -1.14
CA ASP A 44 -12.11 1.54 -0.02
C ASP A 44 -13.06 0.35 0.16
N THR A 45 -13.01 -0.27 1.32
CA THR A 45 -13.84 -1.43 1.61
C THR A 45 -15.15 -1.04 2.28
N THR A 46 -15.39 0.25 2.52
CA THR A 46 -16.61 0.70 3.19
C THR A 46 -17.82 0.24 2.42
N GLY A 47 -18.70 -0.47 3.10
CA GLY A 47 -19.93 -0.95 2.48
C GLY A 47 -19.74 -2.04 1.43
N SER A 48 -18.55 -2.60 1.29
CA SER A 48 -18.29 -3.62 0.29
C SER A 48 -17.74 -4.89 0.92
N GLY A 49 -18.63 -5.85 1.14
CA GLY A 49 -18.21 -7.16 1.64
C GLY A 49 -17.28 -7.87 0.67
N ALA A 50 -17.47 -7.66 -0.63
CA ALA A 50 -16.62 -8.27 -1.64
C ALA A 50 -15.18 -7.78 -1.56
N ARG A 51 -14.98 -6.47 -1.43
CA ARG A 51 -13.63 -5.92 -1.31
C ARG A 51 -12.98 -6.35 0.00
N ARG A 52 -13.77 -6.43 1.06
CA ARG A 52 -13.26 -6.88 2.34
C ARG A 52 -12.82 -8.33 2.26
N ALA A 53 -13.60 -9.18 1.63
CA ALA A 53 -13.26 -10.58 1.46
C ALA A 53 -12.00 -10.74 0.62
N GLU A 54 -11.85 -9.91 -0.42
CA GLU A 54 -10.65 -9.93 -1.24
C GLU A 54 -9.42 -9.57 -0.40
N MET A 55 -9.53 -8.54 0.42
CA MET A 55 -8.44 -8.13 1.29
C MET A 55 -8.05 -9.27 2.23
N VAL A 56 -9.02 -9.88 2.89
CA VAL A 56 -8.75 -10.97 3.83
C VAL A 56 -8.09 -12.15 3.14
N ALA A 57 -8.52 -12.46 1.93
CA ALA A 57 -7.94 -13.56 1.17
C ALA A 57 -6.48 -13.29 0.80
N ARG A 58 -6.15 -12.03 0.51
CA ARG A 58 -4.80 -11.64 0.13
C ARG A 58 -3.88 -11.44 1.34
N ALA A 59 -4.45 -11.25 2.53
CA ALA A 59 -3.71 -10.97 3.75
C ALA A 59 -4.03 -12.01 4.81
N PRO A 60 -3.58 -13.25 4.64
CA PRO A 60 -3.90 -14.32 5.58
C PRO A 60 -3.56 -13.94 7.02
N GLY A 61 -4.51 -14.13 7.89
CA GLY A 61 -4.31 -13.81 9.30
C GLY A 61 -4.58 -12.37 9.66
N SER A 62 -4.91 -11.52 8.68
CA SER A 62 -5.16 -10.11 8.94
C SER A 62 -6.55 -9.73 8.46
N ARG A 63 -7.33 -9.14 9.33
CA ARG A 63 -8.70 -8.73 8.98
C ARG A 63 -8.92 -7.24 9.16
N THR A 64 -7.90 -6.52 9.60
CA THR A 64 -8.02 -5.10 9.92
C THR A 64 -7.61 -4.24 8.74
N VAL A 65 -8.00 -2.98 8.77
CA VAL A 65 -7.53 -1.99 7.81
C VAL A 65 -6.62 -1.02 8.54
N PRO A 66 -5.63 -0.46 7.84
CA PRO A 66 -5.35 -0.69 6.44
C PRO A 66 -4.60 -2.00 6.21
N GLN A 67 -4.62 -2.49 4.98
CA GLN A 67 -3.71 -3.56 4.55
C GLN A 67 -3.01 -3.05 3.30
N ILE A 68 -1.69 -3.07 3.30
CA ILE A 68 -0.87 -2.51 2.24
C ILE A 68 -0.15 -3.60 1.48
N PHE A 69 -0.12 -3.47 0.15
CA PHE A 69 0.58 -4.39 -0.73
C PHE A 69 1.48 -3.58 -1.64
N ILE A 70 2.73 -3.99 -1.79
CA ILE A 70 3.70 -3.33 -2.66
C ILE A 70 4.21 -4.38 -3.66
N GLY A 71 3.94 -4.16 -4.93
CA GLY A 71 4.30 -5.12 -5.96
C GLY A 71 3.63 -6.47 -5.74
N GLY A 72 2.45 -6.48 -5.15
CA GLY A 72 1.73 -7.71 -4.83
C GLY A 72 2.16 -8.37 -3.53
N VAL A 73 3.21 -7.86 -2.89
CA VAL A 73 3.70 -8.43 -1.63
C VAL A 73 2.96 -7.81 -0.47
N HIS A 74 2.43 -8.64 0.41
CA HIS A 74 1.69 -8.16 1.57
C HIS A 74 2.65 -7.55 2.59
N VAL A 75 2.49 -6.26 2.85
CA VAL A 75 3.29 -5.56 3.85
C VAL A 75 2.63 -5.68 5.23
N GLY A 76 1.32 -5.51 5.27
CA GLY A 76 0.59 -5.50 6.53
C GLY A 76 -0.12 -4.19 6.77
N GLY A 77 -0.21 -3.78 8.00
CA GLY A 77 -0.92 -2.56 8.40
C GLY A 77 -0.01 -1.36 8.50
N SER A 78 -0.55 -0.31 9.10
CA SER A 78 0.15 0.97 9.24
C SER A 78 1.45 0.82 10.04
N ASP A 79 1.44 0.02 11.10
CA ASP A 79 2.63 -0.15 11.94
C ASP A 79 3.72 -0.90 11.18
N ASP A 80 3.32 -1.87 10.36
CA ASP A 80 4.28 -2.63 9.57
C ASP A 80 4.93 -1.73 8.52
N LEU A 81 4.13 -0.86 7.89
CA LEU A 81 4.65 0.09 6.92
C LEU A 81 5.63 1.05 7.58
N ALA A 82 5.29 1.56 8.76
CA ALA A 82 6.16 2.47 9.50
C ALA A 82 7.46 1.79 9.89
N ALA A 83 7.40 0.51 10.24
CA ALA A 83 8.60 -0.25 10.60
C ALA A 83 9.54 -0.40 9.39
N LEU A 84 8.98 -0.62 8.21
CA LEU A 84 9.78 -0.69 6.99
C LEU A 84 10.48 0.65 6.74
N GLU A 85 9.78 1.74 6.99
CA GLU A 85 10.37 3.06 6.78
C GLU A 85 11.51 3.31 7.77
N ARG A 86 11.32 2.96 9.03
CA ARG A 86 12.35 3.18 10.03
C ARG A 86 13.64 2.40 9.76
N THR A 87 13.52 1.24 9.13
CA THR A 87 14.70 0.39 8.87
C THR A 87 15.27 0.60 7.48
N GLY A 88 14.72 1.53 6.69
CA GLY A 88 15.17 1.78 5.33
C GLY A 88 14.69 0.76 4.31
N LYS A 89 13.93 -0.23 4.75
CA LYS A 89 13.46 -1.28 3.84
C LYS A 89 12.35 -0.81 2.92
N LEU A 90 11.61 0.22 3.32
CA LEU A 90 10.53 0.70 2.47
C LEU A 90 11.08 1.23 1.15
N ASP A 91 12.16 2.02 1.19
CA ASP A 91 12.75 2.53 -0.04
C ASP A 91 13.23 1.40 -0.94
N MET A 92 13.77 0.33 -0.36
CA MET A 92 14.19 -0.81 -1.15
C MET A 92 12.98 -1.45 -1.84
N MET A 93 11.87 -1.60 -1.16
CA MET A 93 10.66 -2.16 -1.76
C MET A 93 10.08 -1.25 -2.82
N LEU A 94 10.30 0.05 -2.70
CA LEU A 94 9.83 1.02 -3.69
C LEU A 94 10.77 1.17 -4.87
N GLY A 95 11.89 0.46 -4.88
CA GLY A 95 12.83 0.52 -5.98
C GLY A 95 13.78 1.71 -5.91
N ARG A 96 14.02 2.19 -4.72
CA ARG A 96 14.88 3.37 -4.53
C ARG A 96 16.22 3.04 -3.91
#